data_0d7010baedddc466bf1ace5417e3d86c
#
_entry.id   0d7010baedddc466bf1ace5417e3d86c
#
_cell.length_a   1.000
_cell.length_b   1.000
_cell.length_c   1.000
_cell.angle_alpha   90.00
_cell.angle_beta   90.00
_cell.angle_gamma   90.00
#
_symmetry.space_group_name_H-M   'P 1'
#
loop_
_entity.id
_entity.type
_entity.pdbx_description
1 polymer ?
#
loop_
_entity_poly.entity_id
_entity_poly.type
_entity_poly.pdbx_seq_one_letter_code
_entity_poly.pdbx_strand_id
1 'polypeptide(L)'
;MNDDRNWTVLFIGGASGIGKSSIAYEIARFYGVNVLEVDDVHLSVKTVTTKEHFPAIHLYDSGINWRDVGVDGNVNWLIDVSKEMAPVLKELANRHIEDKLPIIIEGDFIYPEFTVSFDNPEVKSIFVQESDKNQILQNYISREGGELQQYRAEISISYGDWIADTCRRNGIELIESRPWNTALSRAVKCLL
;
A
#
# COMPACT_ATOMS: atom_id res chain seq x y z
N MET A 1 -18.84 -4.48 -17.37
CA MET A 1 -17.47 -4.88 -17.01
C MET A 1 -16.60 -4.51 -18.19
N ASN A 2 -15.53 -3.76 -17.96
CA ASN A 2 -14.62 -3.39 -19.03
C ASN A 2 -13.59 -4.52 -19.17
N ASP A 3 -13.61 -5.24 -20.30
CA ASP A 3 -12.73 -6.38 -20.56
C ASP A 3 -11.31 -5.95 -21.04
N ASP A 4 -11.06 -4.64 -21.17
CA ASP A 4 -9.79 -4.09 -21.68
C ASP A 4 -8.67 -4.07 -20.63
N ARG A 5 -8.67 -5.04 -19.71
CA ARG A 5 -7.63 -5.18 -18.68
C ARG A 5 -6.47 -6.02 -19.24
N ASN A 6 -5.25 -5.48 -19.11
CA ASN A 6 -4.01 -6.12 -19.55
C ASN A 6 -3.13 -6.61 -18.38
N TRP A 7 -3.72 -6.82 -17.20
CA TRP A 7 -3.04 -7.29 -15.99
C TRP A 7 -3.88 -8.34 -15.25
N THR A 8 -3.21 -9.20 -14.51
CA THR A 8 -3.81 -10.18 -13.59
C THR A 8 -3.65 -9.73 -12.14
N VAL A 9 -2.51 -9.12 -11.80
CA VAL A 9 -2.28 -8.55 -10.45
C VAL A 9 -2.01 -7.06 -10.55
N LEU A 10 -2.75 -6.28 -9.78
CA LEU A 10 -2.50 -4.85 -9.61
C LEU A 10 -2.14 -4.57 -8.15
N PHE A 11 -0.91 -4.13 -7.91
CA PHE A 11 -0.52 -3.60 -6.61
C PHE A 11 -0.87 -2.11 -6.49
N ILE A 12 -1.48 -1.73 -5.36
CA ILE A 12 -1.76 -0.33 -5.01
C ILE A 12 -1.11 -0.02 -3.67
N GLY A 13 0.03 0.68 -3.72
CA GLY A 13 0.79 1.07 -2.53
C GLY A 13 0.65 2.54 -2.17
N GLY A 14 1.16 2.89 -0.99
CA GLY A 14 1.16 4.26 -0.48
C GLY A 14 1.00 4.31 1.04
N ALA A 15 1.20 5.47 1.65
CA ALA A 15 1.14 5.63 3.09
C ALA A 15 -0.29 5.50 3.68
N SER A 16 -0.41 5.37 4.98
CA SER A 16 -1.69 5.33 5.67
C SER A 16 -2.46 6.66 5.56
N GLY A 17 -3.78 6.59 5.46
CA GLY A 17 -4.65 7.77 5.48
C GLY A 17 -4.70 8.60 4.19
N ILE A 18 -4.04 8.19 3.11
CA ILE A 18 -3.97 8.94 1.85
C ILE A 18 -5.12 8.64 0.86
N GLY A 19 -5.97 7.64 1.15
CA GLY A 19 -7.13 7.29 0.32
C GLY A 19 -6.90 6.16 -0.69
N LYS A 20 -5.85 5.35 -0.54
CA LYS A 20 -5.56 4.17 -1.40
C LYS A 20 -6.77 3.26 -1.57
N SER A 21 -7.37 2.81 -0.44
CA SER A 21 -8.48 1.88 -0.44
C SER A 21 -9.68 2.42 -1.23
N SER A 22 -9.97 3.72 -1.13
CA SER A 22 -11.03 4.35 -1.92
C SER A 22 -10.77 4.20 -3.42
N ILE A 23 -9.54 4.44 -3.87
CA ILE A 23 -9.14 4.30 -5.27
C ILE A 23 -9.16 2.82 -5.67
N ALA A 24 -8.64 1.92 -4.84
CA ALA A 24 -8.61 0.48 -5.10
C ALA A 24 -10.02 -0.09 -5.30
N TYR A 25 -10.96 0.28 -4.45
CA TYR A 25 -12.35 -0.17 -4.57
C TYR A 25 -13.08 0.44 -5.78
N GLU A 26 -12.75 1.65 -6.22
CA GLU A 26 -13.28 2.22 -7.46
C GLU A 26 -12.74 1.48 -8.70
N ILE A 27 -11.44 1.17 -8.73
CA ILE A 27 -10.82 0.37 -9.79
C ILE A 27 -11.42 -1.05 -9.79
N ALA A 28 -11.59 -1.65 -8.62
CA ALA A 28 -12.19 -2.97 -8.48
C ALA A 28 -13.60 -3.04 -9.06
N ARG A 29 -14.44 -2.04 -8.75
CA ARG A 29 -15.79 -1.95 -9.34
C ARG A 29 -15.76 -1.74 -10.85
N PHE A 30 -14.82 -0.92 -11.34
CA PHE A 30 -14.69 -0.63 -12.76
C PHE A 30 -14.33 -1.88 -13.58
N TYR A 31 -13.40 -2.69 -13.09
CA TYR A 31 -12.94 -3.91 -13.76
C TYR A 31 -13.68 -5.19 -13.34
N GLY A 32 -14.50 -5.14 -12.30
CA GLY A 32 -15.21 -6.32 -11.78
C GLY A 32 -14.29 -7.34 -11.11
N VAL A 33 -13.28 -6.87 -10.36
CA VAL A 33 -12.28 -7.70 -9.68
C VAL A 33 -12.36 -7.55 -8.16
N ASN A 34 -11.75 -8.47 -7.42
CA ASN A 34 -11.68 -8.40 -5.97
C ASN A 34 -10.50 -7.54 -5.49
N VAL A 35 -10.57 -7.09 -4.23
CA VAL A 35 -9.48 -6.42 -3.51
C VAL A 35 -9.04 -7.33 -2.36
N LEU A 36 -7.72 -7.46 -2.19
CA LEU A 36 -7.07 -8.04 -1.02
C LEU A 36 -6.35 -6.91 -0.28
N GLU A 37 -6.75 -6.70 0.97
CA GLU A 37 -6.09 -5.73 1.85
C GLU A 37 -4.86 -6.37 2.51
N VAL A 38 -3.70 -5.75 2.35
CA VAL A 38 -2.43 -6.27 2.91
C VAL A 38 -2.44 -6.25 4.44
N ASP A 39 -3.23 -5.37 5.05
CA ASP A 39 -3.39 -5.30 6.51
C ASP A 39 -3.96 -6.61 7.08
N ASP A 40 -4.93 -7.24 6.40
CA ASP A 40 -5.49 -8.54 6.81
C ASP A 40 -4.45 -9.67 6.65
N VAL A 41 -3.67 -9.63 5.57
CA VAL A 41 -2.58 -10.58 5.35
C VAL A 41 -1.50 -10.40 6.42
N HIS A 42 -1.10 -9.17 6.71
CA HIS A 42 -0.12 -8.84 7.75
C HIS A 42 -0.58 -9.37 9.12
N LEU A 43 -1.83 -9.12 9.51
CA LEU A 43 -2.39 -9.63 10.76
C LEU A 43 -2.36 -11.16 10.81
N SER A 44 -2.69 -11.82 9.70
CA SER A 44 -2.65 -13.29 9.59
C SER A 44 -1.23 -13.83 9.74
N VAL A 45 -0.26 -13.23 9.04
CA VAL A 45 1.18 -13.60 9.15
C VAL A 45 1.67 -13.38 10.58
N LYS A 46 1.37 -12.23 11.17
CA LYS A 46 1.74 -11.90 12.54
C LYS A 46 1.22 -12.92 13.55
N THR A 47 0.00 -13.43 13.35
CA THR A 47 -0.63 -14.40 14.28
C THR A 47 0.08 -15.75 14.30
N VAL A 48 0.70 -16.15 13.19
CA VAL A 48 1.30 -17.51 13.03
C VAL A 48 2.83 -17.51 13.00
N THR A 49 3.46 -16.35 13.17
CA THR A 49 4.92 -16.18 13.14
C THR A 49 5.46 -15.69 14.48
N THR A 50 6.79 -15.61 14.59
CA THR A 50 7.47 -15.16 15.80
C THR A 50 8.49 -14.09 15.48
N LYS A 51 8.93 -13.37 16.50
CA LYS A 51 9.95 -12.32 16.43
C LYS A 51 11.29 -12.80 15.87
N GLU A 52 11.62 -14.07 16.07
CA GLU A 52 12.88 -14.66 15.57
C GLU A 52 12.88 -14.75 14.03
N HIS A 53 11.71 -14.95 13.42
CA HIS A 53 11.58 -15.08 11.97
C HIS A 53 11.22 -13.77 11.29
N PHE A 54 10.40 -12.93 11.97
CA PHE A 54 9.88 -11.68 11.42
C PHE A 54 10.02 -10.56 12.46
N PRO A 55 11.25 -10.07 12.71
CA PRO A 55 11.53 -9.10 13.77
C PRO A 55 10.83 -7.76 13.57
N ALA A 56 10.64 -7.30 12.34
CA ALA A 56 9.96 -6.03 12.06
C ALA A 56 8.44 -6.14 12.31
N ILE A 57 7.79 -7.22 11.86
CA ILE A 57 6.36 -7.48 12.11
C ILE A 57 6.05 -7.50 13.61
N HIS A 58 6.97 -8.03 14.41
CA HIS A 58 6.80 -8.19 15.86
C HIS A 58 7.49 -7.11 16.70
N LEU A 59 8.01 -6.02 16.10
CA LEU A 59 8.78 -5.00 16.81
C LEU A 59 8.02 -4.45 18.03
N TYR A 60 6.77 -4.10 17.85
CA TYR A 60 5.96 -3.47 18.90
C TYR A 60 5.34 -4.44 19.91
N ASP A 61 5.44 -5.75 19.70
CA ASP A 61 4.99 -6.77 20.67
C ASP A 61 5.86 -6.79 21.94
N SER A 62 7.06 -6.21 21.87
CA SER A 62 7.94 -6.02 23.01
C SER A 62 7.54 -4.88 23.97
N GLY A 63 6.42 -4.20 23.70
CA GLY A 63 5.94 -3.06 24.50
C GLY A 63 6.65 -1.74 24.19
N ILE A 64 7.44 -1.67 23.13
CA ILE A 64 8.03 -0.43 22.63
C ILE A 64 6.90 0.52 22.23
N ASN A 65 6.90 1.73 22.80
CA ASN A 65 5.95 2.74 22.37
C ASN A 65 6.42 3.34 21.04
N TRP A 66 5.58 3.21 20.00
CA TRP A 66 5.87 3.73 18.68
C TRP A 66 6.18 5.23 18.62
N ARG A 67 5.70 6.01 19.59
CA ARG A 67 6.02 7.44 19.71
C ARG A 67 7.46 7.69 20.13
N ASP A 68 8.06 6.78 20.88
CA ASP A 68 9.45 6.91 21.36
C ASP A 68 10.47 6.53 20.27
N VAL A 69 10.01 5.85 19.23
CA VAL A 69 10.84 5.45 18.07
C VAL A 69 11.16 6.64 17.13
N GLY A 70 10.35 7.68 17.19
CA GLY A 70 10.49 8.85 16.32
C GLY A 70 9.88 8.62 14.92
N VAL A 71 9.73 9.70 14.15
CA VAL A 71 9.13 9.63 12.80
C VAL A 71 9.99 8.76 11.89
N ASP A 72 11.28 9.03 11.80
CA ASP A 72 12.21 8.28 10.93
C ASP A 72 12.29 6.80 11.30
N GLY A 73 12.28 6.48 12.60
CA GLY A 73 12.28 5.11 13.06
C GLY A 73 11.00 4.35 12.68
N ASN A 74 9.85 5.02 12.73
CA ASN A 74 8.59 4.45 12.25
C ASN A 74 8.55 4.28 10.72
N VAL A 75 9.14 5.20 9.95
CA VAL A 75 9.30 5.05 8.51
C VAL A 75 10.17 3.83 8.18
N ASN A 76 11.32 3.69 8.85
CA ASN A 76 12.17 2.52 8.69
C ASN A 76 11.45 1.22 9.06
N TRP A 77 10.67 1.23 10.14
CA TRP A 77 9.83 0.09 10.51
C TRP A 77 8.83 -0.29 9.40
N LEU A 78 8.13 0.69 8.81
CA LEU A 78 7.20 0.43 7.69
C LEU A 78 7.92 -0.20 6.50
N ILE A 79 9.12 0.28 6.17
CA ILE A 79 9.96 -0.28 5.11
C ILE A 79 10.37 -1.72 5.43
N ASP A 80 10.80 -1.99 6.66
CA ASP A 80 11.27 -3.31 7.05
C ASP A 80 10.12 -4.33 7.13
N VAL A 81 8.94 -3.94 7.64
CA VAL A 81 7.73 -4.77 7.56
C VAL A 81 7.36 -5.06 6.10
N SER A 82 7.45 -4.07 5.22
CA SER A 82 7.18 -4.26 3.78
C SER A 82 8.12 -5.29 3.15
N LYS A 83 9.40 -5.29 3.54
CA LYS A 83 10.37 -6.31 3.09
C LYS A 83 10.05 -7.69 3.63
N GLU A 84 9.65 -7.79 4.89
CA GLU A 84 9.24 -9.07 5.50
C GLU A 84 7.94 -9.62 4.88
N MET A 85 7.01 -8.74 4.47
CA MET A 85 5.78 -9.12 3.79
C MET A 85 5.97 -9.51 2.32
N ALA A 86 7.02 -9.03 1.67
CA ALA A 86 7.24 -9.22 0.23
C ALA A 86 7.20 -10.69 -0.23
N PRO A 87 7.81 -11.68 0.44
CA PRO A 87 7.72 -13.07 0.03
C PRO A 87 6.28 -13.61 0.06
N VAL A 88 5.49 -13.21 1.05
CA VAL A 88 4.09 -13.62 1.18
C VAL A 88 3.25 -13.02 0.06
N LEU A 89 3.41 -11.72 -0.20
CA LEU A 89 2.70 -11.04 -1.28
C LEU A 89 3.11 -11.56 -2.65
N LYS A 90 4.38 -11.97 -2.81
CA LYS A 90 4.86 -12.59 -4.05
C LYS A 90 4.18 -13.91 -4.33
N GLU A 91 4.05 -14.76 -3.33
CA GLU A 91 3.37 -16.05 -3.47
C GLU A 91 1.88 -15.89 -3.80
N LEU A 92 1.20 -14.96 -3.11
CA LEU A 92 -0.19 -14.62 -3.41
C LEU A 92 -0.35 -14.13 -4.85
N ALA A 93 0.52 -13.22 -5.30
CA ALA A 93 0.49 -12.72 -6.67
C ALA A 93 0.72 -13.83 -7.69
N ASN A 94 1.73 -14.69 -7.50
CA ASN A 94 2.04 -15.80 -8.37
C ASN A 94 0.86 -16.77 -8.48
N ARG A 95 0.20 -17.07 -7.38
CA ARG A 95 -0.98 -17.93 -7.37
C ARG A 95 -2.12 -17.35 -8.22
N HIS A 96 -2.38 -16.04 -8.10
CA HIS A 96 -3.40 -15.38 -8.91
C HIS A 96 -3.05 -15.36 -10.41
N ILE A 97 -1.76 -15.22 -10.75
CA ILE A 97 -1.28 -15.29 -12.14
C ILE A 97 -1.47 -16.70 -12.71
N GLU A 98 -1.06 -17.73 -11.97
CA GLU A 98 -1.20 -19.12 -12.38
C GLU A 98 -2.67 -19.52 -12.63
N ASP A 99 -3.55 -19.12 -11.73
CA ASP A 99 -4.98 -19.42 -11.81
C ASP A 99 -5.74 -18.48 -12.79
N LYS A 100 -5.07 -17.44 -13.31
CA LYS A 100 -5.68 -16.37 -14.14
C LYS A 100 -6.88 -15.70 -13.47
N LEU A 101 -6.78 -15.50 -12.17
CA LEU A 101 -7.79 -14.87 -11.32
C LEU A 101 -7.36 -13.44 -11.00
N PRO A 102 -7.92 -12.41 -11.66
CA PRO A 102 -7.49 -11.03 -11.45
C PRO A 102 -7.80 -10.53 -10.05
N ILE A 103 -6.83 -9.78 -9.50
CA ILE A 103 -6.91 -9.23 -8.15
C ILE A 103 -6.21 -7.89 -8.04
N ILE A 104 -6.73 -7.03 -7.18
CA ILE A 104 -6.03 -5.85 -6.65
C ILE A 104 -5.51 -6.21 -5.25
N ILE A 105 -4.22 -5.98 -5.02
CA ILE A 105 -3.59 -6.11 -3.70
C ILE A 105 -3.22 -4.70 -3.25
N GLU A 106 -3.82 -4.22 -2.17
CA GLU A 106 -3.61 -2.86 -1.71
C GLU A 106 -3.15 -2.79 -0.25
N GLY A 107 -2.27 -1.83 0.08
CA GLY A 107 -1.88 -1.60 1.47
C GLY A 107 -0.63 -0.75 1.66
N ASP A 108 -0.34 -0.49 2.94
CA ASP A 108 0.81 0.30 3.38
C ASP A 108 2.14 -0.47 3.24
N PHE A 109 2.09 -1.81 3.33
CA PHE A 109 3.26 -2.70 3.31
C PHE A 109 3.63 -3.20 1.91
N ILE A 110 3.34 -2.41 0.89
CA ILE A 110 3.78 -2.63 -0.49
C ILE A 110 4.84 -1.58 -0.79
N TYR A 111 6.11 -1.98 -0.97
CA TYR A 111 7.16 -1.04 -1.31
C TYR A 111 7.52 -1.10 -2.80
N PRO A 112 7.94 0.04 -3.40
CA PRO A 112 8.05 0.15 -4.85
C PRO A 112 8.99 -0.87 -5.50
N GLU A 113 10.19 -1.08 -4.96
CA GLU A 113 11.16 -2.00 -5.53
C GLU A 113 10.67 -3.46 -5.58
N PHE A 114 9.81 -3.85 -4.65
CA PHE A 114 9.17 -5.16 -4.68
C PHE A 114 8.33 -5.33 -5.94
N THR A 115 7.54 -4.32 -6.30
CA THR A 115 6.61 -4.44 -7.44
C THR A 115 7.32 -4.54 -8.78
N VAL A 116 8.50 -3.90 -8.95
CA VAL A 116 9.32 -4.04 -10.16
C VAL A 116 10.19 -5.30 -10.17
N SER A 117 10.23 -6.05 -9.08
CA SER A 117 10.93 -7.33 -9.05
C SER A 117 10.19 -8.46 -9.78
N PHE A 118 8.95 -8.21 -10.20
CA PHE A 118 8.19 -9.13 -11.04
C PHE A 118 8.60 -8.93 -12.50
N ASP A 119 9.24 -9.95 -13.10
CA ASP A 119 9.49 -10.00 -14.54
C ASP A 119 8.26 -10.62 -15.24
N ASN A 120 7.12 -9.96 -15.10
CA ASN A 120 5.85 -10.45 -15.64
C ASN A 120 4.96 -9.27 -16.05
N PRO A 121 4.59 -9.14 -17.35
CA PRO A 121 3.76 -8.05 -17.84
C PRO A 121 2.33 -8.05 -17.30
N GLU A 122 1.86 -9.17 -16.74
CA GLU A 122 0.54 -9.27 -16.09
C GLU A 122 0.53 -8.65 -14.68
N VAL A 123 1.67 -8.22 -14.15
CA VAL A 123 1.77 -7.51 -12.87
C VAL A 123 1.94 -6.02 -13.15
N LYS A 124 1.02 -5.23 -12.64
CA LYS A 124 1.08 -3.77 -12.68
C LYS A 124 1.14 -3.21 -11.26
N SER A 125 1.66 -2.01 -11.12
CA SER A 125 1.63 -1.28 -9.86
C SER A 125 1.38 0.20 -10.07
N ILE A 126 0.62 0.78 -9.17
CA ILE A 126 0.48 2.22 -8.99
C ILE A 126 0.67 2.55 -7.53
N PHE A 127 1.28 3.70 -7.27
CA PHE A 127 1.38 4.22 -5.91
C PHE A 127 0.57 5.49 -5.79
N VAL A 128 -0.03 5.69 -4.62
CA VAL A 128 -0.86 6.85 -4.34
C VAL A 128 -0.11 7.77 -3.39
N GLN A 129 -0.16 9.07 -3.65
CA GLN A 129 0.42 10.10 -2.80
C GLN A 129 -0.64 11.12 -2.36
N GLU A 130 -0.50 11.63 -1.15
CA GLU A 130 -1.15 12.81 -0.62
C GLU A 130 -0.11 13.62 0.16
N SER A 131 0.21 14.80 -0.32
CA SER A 131 1.24 15.66 0.27
C SER A 131 0.69 16.66 1.29
N ASP A 132 -0.64 16.80 1.37
CA ASP A 132 -1.28 17.69 2.33
C ASP A 132 -1.56 16.98 3.66
N LYS A 133 -0.74 17.25 4.66
CA LYS A 133 -0.90 16.72 6.02
C LYS A 133 -2.31 16.96 6.59
N ASN A 134 -2.91 18.12 6.30
CA ASN A 134 -4.25 18.41 6.81
C ASN A 134 -5.31 17.49 6.18
N GLN A 135 -5.15 17.14 4.91
CA GLN A 135 -6.03 16.16 4.27
C GLN A 135 -5.89 14.79 4.92
N ILE A 136 -4.68 14.33 5.20
CA ILE A 136 -4.44 13.05 5.90
C ILE A 136 -5.10 13.07 7.29
N LEU A 137 -4.97 14.16 8.03
CA LEU A 137 -5.63 14.33 9.34
C LEU A 137 -7.16 14.23 9.22
N GLN A 138 -7.75 14.87 8.22
CA GLN A 138 -9.20 14.80 7.98
C GLN A 138 -9.63 13.38 7.58
N ASN A 139 -8.83 12.70 6.78
CA ASN A 139 -9.11 11.31 6.40
C ASN A 139 -9.11 10.37 7.62
N TYR A 140 -8.17 10.54 8.56
CA TYR A 140 -8.15 9.78 9.81
C TYR A 140 -9.39 10.06 10.67
N ILE A 141 -9.75 11.34 10.86
CA ILE A 141 -10.97 11.70 11.63
C ILE A 141 -12.21 11.09 10.97
N SER A 142 -12.32 11.19 9.66
CA SER A 142 -13.49 10.67 8.92
C SER A 142 -13.64 9.16 9.03
N ARG A 143 -12.50 8.44 9.10
CA ARG A 143 -12.46 6.97 9.17
C ARG A 143 -12.63 6.45 10.59
N GLU A 144 -11.94 7.06 11.56
CA GLU A 144 -11.77 6.51 12.91
C GLU A 144 -12.46 7.34 13.99
N GLY A 145 -12.81 8.59 13.67
CA GLY A 145 -13.29 9.56 14.67
C GLY A 145 -12.17 10.01 15.62
N GLY A 146 -12.56 10.64 16.75
CA GLY A 146 -11.64 10.98 17.83
C GLY A 146 -10.79 12.22 17.59
N GLU A 147 -9.61 12.26 18.18
CA GLU A 147 -8.70 13.40 18.15
C GLU A 147 -7.81 13.41 16.89
N LEU A 148 -7.24 14.60 16.60
CA LEU A 148 -6.26 14.79 15.52
C LEU A 148 -5.01 13.94 15.75
N GLN A 149 -4.72 13.03 14.83
CA GLN A 149 -3.59 12.10 14.89
C GLN A 149 -2.32 12.73 14.26
N GLN A 150 -1.87 13.87 14.80
CA GLN A 150 -0.78 14.66 14.24
C GLN A 150 0.49 13.86 13.97
N TYR A 151 0.95 13.10 14.97
CA TYR A 151 2.17 12.31 14.86
C TYR A 151 2.06 11.19 13.81
N ARG A 152 0.89 10.53 13.71
CA ARG A 152 0.64 9.52 12.68
C ARG A 152 0.65 10.14 11.28
N ALA A 153 0.07 11.34 11.12
CA ALA A 153 0.10 12.05 9.85
C ALA A 153 1.53 12.47 9.44
N GLU A 154 2.40 12.81 10.41
CA GLU A 154 3.83 13.08 10.14
C GLU A 154 4.54 11.84 9.60
N ILE A 155 4.33 10.68 10.21
CA ILE A 155 4.86 9.41 9.71
C ILE A 155 4.34 9.13 8.29
N SER A 156 3.03 9.33 8.04
CA SER A 156 2.45 9.10 6.72
C SER A 156 3.01 10.02 5.64
N ILE A 157 3.26 11.29 5.94
CA ILE A 157 3.93 12.22 5.02
C ILE A 157 5.36 11.73 4.74
N SER A 158 6.15 11.49 5.78
CA SER A 158 7.56 11.06 5.60
C SER A 158 7.69 9.74 4.86
N TYR A 159 6.81 8.78 5.14
CA TYR A 159 6.78 7.51 4.41
C TYR A 159 6.29 7.70 2.96
N GLY A 160 5.29 8.55 2.75
CA GLY A 160 4.82 8.93 1.42
C GLY A 160 5.91 9.57 0.56
N ASP A 161 6.73 10.45 1.13
CA ASP A 161 7.87 11.07 0.46
C ASP A 161 8.93 10.03 0.07
N TRP A 162 9.25 9.09 0.98
CA TRP A 162 10.16 7.98 0.67
C TRP A 162 9.62 7.10 -0.48
N ILE A 163 8.33 6.75 -0.45
CA ILE A 163 7.67 6.00 -1.54
C ILE A 163 7.78 6.78 -2.84
N ALA A 164 7.43 8.08 -2.85
CA ALA A 164 7.44 8.92 -4.04
C ALA A 164 8.84 9.02 -4.66
N ASP A 165 9.88 9.21 -3.84
CA ASP A 165 11.26 9.24 -4.30
C ASP A 165 11.70 7.89 -4.87
N THR A 166 11.26 6.79 -4.27
CA THR A 166 11.56 5.45 -4.73
C THR A 166 10.83 5.13 -6.04
N CYS A 167 9.57 5.52 -6.17
CA CYS A 167 8.82 5.40 -7.43
C CYS A 167 9.52 6.16 -8.57
N ARG A 168 9.91 7.42 -8.35
CA ARG A 168 10.61 8.22 -9.36
C ARG A 168 11.92 7.58 -9.81
N ARG A 169 12.70 7.03 -8.89
CA ARG A 169 13.97 6.34 -9.20
C ARG A 169 13.77 5.07 -10.01
N ASN A 170 12.65 4.40 -9.86
CA ASN A 170 12.36 3.11 -10.49
C ASN A 170 11.37 3.22 -11.68
N GLY A 171 10.93 4.42 -12.04
CA GLY A 171 9.98 4.62 -13.14
C GLY A 171 8.61 4.02 -12.89
N ILE A 172 8.17 3.98 -11.62
CA ILE A 172 6.88 3.42 -11.20
C ILE A 172 5.83 4.54 -11.18
N GLU A 173 4.62 4.22 -11.63
CA GLU A 173 3.51 5.16 -11.67
C GLU A 173 3.11 5.63 -10.27
N LEU A 174 3.11 6.95 -10.09
CA LEU A 174 2.71 7.63 -8.86
C LEU A 174 1.57 8.59 -9.20
N ILE A 175 0.45 8.47 -8.51
CA ILE A 175 -0.72 9.32 -8.70
C ILE A 175 -1.06 10.09 -7.43
N GLU A 176 -1.45 11.35 -7.59
CA GLU A 176 -2.05 12.11 -6.49
C GLU A 176 -3.43 11.53 -6.12
N SER A 177 -3.74 11.46 -4.84
CA SER A 177 -5.06 10.99 -4.40
C SER A 177 -6.18 11.95 -4.85
N ARG A 178 -5.91 13.25 -4.81
CA ARG A 178 -6.86 14.30 -5.20
C ARG A 178 -6.57 14.88 -6.61
N PRO A 179 -7.56 15.49 -7.27
CA PRO A 179 -8.99 15.55 -6.89
C PRO A 179 -9.66 14.17 -7.02
N TRP A 180 -10.47 13.82 -6.02
CA TRP A 180 -11.12 12.49 -5.90
C TRP A 180 -11.98 12.12 -7.11
N ASN A 181 -12.70 13.09 -7.67
CA ASN A 181 -13.59 12.87 -8.81
C ASN A 181 -12.88 12.48 -10.11
N THR A 182 -11.55 12.59 -10.17
CA THR A 182 -10.74 12.17 -11.33
C THR A 182 -9.73 11.07 -10.96
N ALA A 183 -9.71 10.60 -9.71
CA ALA A 183 -8.75 9.62 -9.24
C ALA A 183 -8.83 8.31 -10.04
N LEU A 184 -10.03 7.77 -10.24
CA LEU A 184 -10.25 6.58 -11.06
C LEU A 184 -9.72 6.76 -12.49
N SER A 185 -10.07 7.87 -13.15
CA SER A 185 -9.63 8.07 -14.55
C SER A 185 -8.12 8.23 -14.67
N ARG A 186 -7.45 8.87 -13.69
CA ARG A 186 -5.98 8.94 -13.65
C ARG A 186 -5.35 7.57 -13.43
N ALA A 187 -5.88 6.79 -12.47
CA ALA A 187 -5.39 5.44 -12.20
C ALA A 187 -5.56 4.52 -13.43
N VAL A 188 -6.74 4.51 -14.05
CA VAL A 188 -6.99 3.71 -15.26
C VAL A 188 -6.06 4.09 -16.41
N LYS A 189 -5.79 5.40 -16.59
CA LYS A 189 -4.84 5.88 -17.61
C LYS A 189 -3.42 5.33 -17.41
N CYS A 190 -2.96 5.20 -16.17
CA CYS A 190 -1.65 4.60 -15.86
C CYS A 190 -1.59 3.08 -16.14
N LEU A 191 -2.74 2.42 -16.23
CA LEU A 191 -2.83 0.97 -16.45
C LEU A 191 -2.94 0.56 -17.91
N LEU A 192 -3.23 1.51 -18.80
CA LEU A 192 -3.31 1.29 -20.26
C LEU A 192 -1.92 1.28 -20.88
#